data_57af428038cce600edc6a0c6d96e422d
#
_entry.id   57af428038cce600edc6a0c6d96e422d
#
_cell.length_a   1.000
_cell.length_b   1.000
_cell.length_c   1.000
_cell.angle_alpha   90.00
_cell.angle_beta   90.00
_cell.angle_gamma   90.00
#
_symmetry.space_group_name_H-M   'P 1'
#
loop_
_entity.id
_entity.type
_entity.pdbx_description
1 polymer ?
#
loop_
_entity_poly.entity_id
_entity_poly.type
_entity_poly.pdbx_seq_one_letter_code
_entity_poly.pdbx_strand_id
1 'polypeptide(L)'
;YGVNDNPKECSLFGRKLSEPLWTAKIYPICRTMREAVDAALQAYEQGFPVKDSFVSLKDSFNMADVTAILPWQDKLDDKVRVESLLEAIDNKVDLKQAFISCGGNVSPRVERLLLREAERLDSRNLEQFSRKIRIYYMLSLVKETYMDNCFDTIGKAVLDTAVAGLECSRETKLSKEESIVRLPVRVNWGGGWSDTPPYCMEHGGTVLNAAVLLDGNYPIEAIARRIEG
;
A
#
# COMPACT_ATOMS: atom_id res chain seq x y z
N TYR A 1 -2.62 31.04 -18.49
CA TYR A 1 -3.78 31.77 -19.04
C TYR A 1 -4.19 32.79 -17.98
N GLY A 2 -4.06 34.09 -18.31
CA GLY A 2 -4.39 35.16 -17.38
C GLY A 2 -5.81 35.69 -17.57
N VAL A 3 -6.31 36.41 -16.57
CA VAL A 3 -7.63 37.06 -16.60
C VAL A 3 -7.73 38.09 -17.74
N ASN A 4 -6.60 38.59 -18.19
CA ASN A 4 -6.47 39.63 -19.20
C ASN A 4 -5.93 39.11 -20.54
N ASP A 5 -6.09 37.82 -20.82
CA ASP A 5 -5.63 37.24 -22.08
C ASP A 5 -6.23 37.95 -23.28
N ASN A 6 -5.38 38.29 -24.25
CA ASN A 6 -5.84 38.89 -25.50
C ASN A 6 -6.59 37.81 -26.31
N PRO A 7 -7.86 38.02 -26.71
CA PRO A 7 -8.63 37.04 -27.47
C PRO A 7 -7.95 36.61 -28.78
N LYS A 8 -7.14 37.47 -29.38
CA LYS A 8 -6.40 37.17 -30.63
C LYS A 8 -5.28 36.16 -30.42
N GLU A 9 -4.78 36.06 -29.20
CA GLU A 9 -3.63 35.22 -28.80
C GLU A 9 -4.06 34.04 -27.97
N CYS A 10 -5.26 34.08 -27.41
CA CYS A 10 -5.78 33.01 -26.56
C CYS A 10 -6.14 31.78 -27.41
N SER A 11 -5.53 30.66 -27.08
CA SER A 11 -5.85 29.38 -27.69
C SER A 11 -5.96 28.28 -26.63
N LEU A 12 -6.89 27.36 -26.84
CA LEU A 12 -7.06 26.18 -25.99
C LEU A 12 -7.12 24.94 -26.89
N PHE A 13 -6.34 23.93 -26.58
CA PHE A 13 -6.14 22.74 -27.42
C PHE A 13 -5.79 23.09 -28.89
N GLY A 14 -4.92 24.12 -29.07
CA GLY A 14 -4.49 24.57 -30.39
C GLY A 14 -5.52 25.35 -31.20
N ARG A 15 -6.70 25.64 -30.64
CA ARG A 15 -7.77 26.40 -31.30
C ARG A 15 -7.90 27.78 -30.69
N LYS A 16 -8.00 28.80 -31.55
CA LYS A 16 -8.19 30.18 -31.09
C LYS A 16 -9.61 30.38 -30.56
N LEU A 17 -9.70 31.09 -29.44
CA LEU A 17 -10.98 31.55 -28.90
C LEU A 17 -11.31 32.93 -29.47
N SER A 18 -12.62 33.19 -29.65
CA SER A 18 -13.12 34.50 -30.09
C SER A 18 -13.14 35.54 -28.97
N GLU A 19 -13.11 35.05 -27.72
CA GLU A 19 -13.17 35.87 -26.52
C GLU A 19 -12.08 35.46 -25.54
N PRO A 20 -11.72 36.33 -24.57
CA PRO A 20 -10.83 35.93 -23.47
C PRO A 20 -11.35 34.71 -22.73
N LEU A 21 -10.46 33.80 -22.31
CA LEU A 21 -10.81 32.58 -21.59
C LEU A 21 -11.67 32.84 -20.35
N TRP A 22 -11.48 33.99 -19.70
CA TRP A 22 -12.24 34.39 -18.52
C TRP A 22 -13.73 34.61 -18.79
N THR A 23 -14.09 35.12 -19.96
CA THR A 23 -15.48 35.47 -20.34
C THR A 23 -16.08 34.54 -21.36
N ALA A 24 -15.29 33.73 -22.03
CA ALA A 24 -15.79 32.79 -23.02
C ALA A 24 -16.75 31.75 -22.42
N LYS A 25 -17.95 31.66 -22.90
CA LYS A 25 -18.98 30.69 -22.48
C LYS A 25 -18.78 29.34 -23.15
N ILE A 26 -17.72 28.65 -22.72
CA ILE A 26 -17.30 27.38 -23.33
C ILE A 26 -17.43 26.17 -22.36
N TYR A 27 -17.83 26.39 -21.12
CA TYR A 27 -17.94 25.35 -20.10
C TYR A 27 -19.39 24.88 -19.94
N PRO A 28 -19.71 23.63 -20.27
CA PRO A 28 -21.03 23.06 -20.01
C PRO A 28 -21.22 22.83 -18.50
N ILE A 29 -22.43 22.98 -18.03
CA ILE A 29 -22.79 22.57 -16.67
C ILE A 29 -23.09 21.08 -16.70
N CYS A 30 -22.20 20.29 -16.10
CA CYS A 30 -22.31 18.84 -16.03
C CYS A 30 -22.79 18.40 -14.65
N ARG A 31 -23.69 17.41 -14.60
CA ARG A 31 -24.21 16.84 -13.35
C ARG A 31 -23.43 15.62 -12.89
N THR A 32 -22.75 14.95 -13.81
CA THR A 32 -21.98 13.75 -13.56
C THR A 32 -20.56 13.88 -14.12
N MET A 33 -19.61 13.12 -13.55
CA MET A 33 -18.23 13.05 -14.07
C MET A 33 -18.21 12.54 -15.52
N ARG A 34 -19.10 11.62 -15.87
CA ARG A 34 -19.18 11.08 -17.22
C ARG A 34 -19.55 12.19 -18.25
N GLU A 35 -20.56 12.98 -17.94
CA GLU A 35 -20.92 14.14 -18.79
C GLU A 35 -19.74 15.11 -18.94
N ALA A 36 -18.98 15.35 -17.87
CA ALA A 36 -17.82 16.24 -17.92
C ALA A 36 -16.70 15.67 -18.82
N VAL A 37 -16.43 14.38 -18.75
CA VAL A 37 -15.44 13.70 -19.60
C VAL A 37 -15.88 13.73 -21.05
N ASP A 38 -17.15 13.40 -21.34
CA ASP A 38 -17.72 13.39 -22.68
C ASP A 38 -17.67 14.80 -23.30
N ALA A 39 -17.98 15.83 -22.51
CA ALA A 39 -17.88 17.23 -22.94
C ALA A 39 -16.44 17.67 -23.21
N ALA A 40 -15.50 17.23 -22.39
CA ALA A 40 -14.06 17.52 -22.59
C ALA A 40 -13.51 16.85 -23.86
N LEU A 41 -13.88 15.60 -24.11
CA LEU A 41 -13.51 14.88 -25.33
C LEU A 41 -14.12 15.55 -26.57
N GLN A 42 -15.39 15.92 -26.53
CA GLN A 42 -16.04 16.64 -27.61
C GLN A 42 -15.35 17.99 -27.90
N ALA A 43 -14.98 18.73 -26.84
CA ALA A 43 -14.26 19.99 -27.01
C ALA A 43 -12.87 19.79 -27.62
N TYR A 44 -12.19 18.72 -27.26
CA TYR A 44 -10.89 18.36 -27.83
C TYR A 44 -10.98 18.00 -29.32
N GLU A 45 -11.96 17.18 -29.70
CA GLU A 45 -12.12 16.69 -31.08
C GLU A 45 -12.73 17.72 -32.02
N GLN A 46 -13.77 18.42 -31.59
CA GLN A 46 -14.62 19.26 -32.42
C GLN A 46 -14.45 20.76 -32.17
N GLY A 47 -13.75 21.14 -31.09
CA GLY A 47 -13.65 22.52 -30.61
C GLY A 47 -14.71 22.88 -29.60
N PHE A 48 -14.58 24.09 -29.04
CA PHE A 48 -15.48 24.58 -28.00
C PHE A 48 -16.79 25.12 -28.64
N PRO A 49 -17.91 24.45 -28.48
CA PRO A 49 -19.19 25.03 -28.88
C PRO A 49 -19.54 26.15 -27.90
N VAL A 50 -19.70 27.36 -28.41
CA VAL A 50 -20.26 28.47 -27.63
C VAL A 50 -21.79 28.34 -27.68
N LYS A 51 -22.37 28.09 -26.49
CA LYS A 51 -23.83 27.98 -26.32
C LYS A 51 -24.28 28.89 -25.19
N ASP A 52 -25.46 29.50 -25.32
CA ASP A 52 -26.05 30.34 -24.26
C ASP A 52 -26.25 29.59 -22.93
N SER A 53 -26.39 28.28 -22.99
CA SER A 53 -26.49 27.41 -21.82
C SER A 53 -25.13 27.07 -21.15
N PHE A 54 -24.05 27.51 -21.75
CA PHE A 54 -22.70 27.32 -21.18
C PHE A 54 -22.30 28.49 -20.31
N VAL A 55 -21.41 28.26 -19.40
CA VAL A 55 -20.87 29.26 -18.46
C VAL A 55 -19.44 29.63 -18.83
N SER A 56 -19.05 30.82 -18.44
CA SER A 56 -17.64 31.23 -18.46
C SER A 56 -16.91 30.83 -17.19
N LEU A 57 -15.58 30.93 -17.17
CA LEU A 57 -14.80 30.81 -15.93
C LEU A 57 -15.27 31.79 -14.87
N LYS A 58 -15.57 33.05 -15.28
CA LYS A 58 -16.09 34.09 -14.41
C LYS A 58 -17.41 33.69 -13.77
N ASP A 59 -18.34 33.13 -14.58
CA ASP A 59 -19.63 32.67 -14.07
C ASP A 59 -19.44 31.49 -13.11
N SER A 60 -18.59 30.51 -13.45
CA SER A 60 -18.26 29.36 -12.60
C SER A 60 -17.67 29.80 -11.25
N PHE A 61 -16.80 30.80 -11.25
CA PHE A 61 -16.24 31.36 -10.03
C PHE A 61 -17.30 32.02 -9.15
N ASN A 62 -18.18 32.80 -9.76
CA ASN A 62 -19.25 33.50 -9.04
C ASN A 62 -20.34 32.53 -8.53
N MET A 63 -20.54 31.40 -9.20
CA MET A 63 -21.53 30.38 -8.83
C MET A 63 -20.95 29.30 -7.90
N ALA A 64 -19.62 29.26 -7.73
CA ALA A 64 -18.95 28.24 -6.94
C ALA A 64 -19.39 28.29 -5.47
N ASP A 65 -19.97 27.21 -4.99
CA ASP A 65 -20.19 26.95 -3.58
C ASP A 65 -18.94 26.30 -3.00
N VAL A 66 -18.06 27.12 -2.40
CA VAL A 66 -16.81 26.66 -1.81
C VAL A 66 -17.06 25.64 -0.70
N THR A 67 -18.15 25.80 0.06
CA THR A 67 -18.48 24.88 1.15
C THR A 67 -18.89 23.50 0.64
N ALA A 68 -19.48 23.43 -0.54
CA ALA A 68 -19.82 22.17 -1.22
C ALA A 68 -18.58 21.56 -1.93
N ILE A 69 -17.64 22.38 -2.40
CA ILE A 69 -16.45 21.92 -3.14
C ILE A 69 -15.38 21.33 -2.20
N LEU A 70 -15.11 21.96 -1.06
CA LEU A 70 -14.07 21.52 -0.12
C LEU A 70 -14.15 20.03 0.26
N PRO A 71 -15.33 19.46 0.62
CA PRO A 71 -15.40 18.03 0.94
C PRO A 71 -15.09 17.11 -0.25
N TRP A 72 -15.26 17.59 -1.49
CA TRP A 72 -14.85 16.83 -2.68
C TRP A 72 -13.36 16.91 -2.93
N GLN A 73 -12.76 18.08 -2.70
CA GLN A 73 -11.31 18.26 -2.77
C GLN A 73 -10.61 17.34 -1.77
N ASP A 74 -11.04 17.35 -0.50
CA ASP A 74 -10.49 16.46 0.52
C ASP A 74 -10.56 14.98 0.11
N LYS A 75 -11.70 14.58 -0.50
CA LYS A 75 -11.86 13.20 -0.98
C LYS A 75 -10.92 12.85 -2.14
N LEU A 76 -10.67 13.81 -3.02
CA LEU A 76 -9.75 13.63 -4.14
C LEU A 76 -8.31 13.57 -3.65
N ASP A 77 -7.93 14.47 -2.75
CA ASP A 77 -6.60 14.53 -2.15
C ASP A 77 -6.28 13.23 -1.39
N ASP A 78 -7.23 12.72 -0.61
CA ASP A 78 -7.11 11.42 0.06
C ASP A 78 -6.90 10.27 -0.94
N LYS A 79 -7.65 10.29 -2.06
CA LYS A 79 -7.53 9.26 -3.11
C LYS A 79 -6.16 9.30 -3.77
N VAL A 80 -5.70 10.48 -4.20
CA VAL A 80 -4.37 10.68 -4.80
C VAL A 80 -3.29 10.22 -3.84
N ARG A 81 -3.42 10.55 -2.56
CA ARG A 81 -2.46 10.13 -1.53
C ARG A 81 -2.41 8.61 -1.38
N VAL A 82 -3.54 7.93 -1.34
CA VAL A 82 -3.59 6.45 -1.29
C VAL A 82 -2.91 5.86 -2.51
N GLU A 83 -3.22 6.34 -3.71
CA GLU A 83 -2.62 5.86 -4.97
C GLU A 83 -1.09 6.05 -4.96
N SER A 84 -0.59 7.21 -4.54
CA SER A 84 0.85 7.49 -4.46
C SER A 84 1.56 6.59 -3.43
N LEU A 85 0.92 6.32 -2.28
CA LEU A 85 1.48 5.43 -1.27
C LEU A 85 1.49 3.97 -1.73
N LEU A 86 0.45 3.51 -2.41
CA LEU A 86 0.40 2.16 -2.98
C LEU A 86 1.42 2.00 -4.12
N GLU A 87 1.58 3.00 -4.96
CA GLU A 87 2.62 3.00 -6.00
C GLU A 87 4.04 2.91 -5.39
N ALA A 88 4.29 3.64 -4.30
CA ALA A 88 5.57 3.53 -3.57
C ALA A 88 5.79 2.12 -2.99
N ILE A 89 4.73 1.47 -2.51
CA ILE A 89 4.78 0.08 -2.04
C ILE A 89 5.13 -0.87 -3.19
N ASP A 90 4.45 -0.73 -4.33
CA ASP A 90 4.61 -1.61 -5.49
C ASP A 90 5.99 -1.45 -6.15
N ASN A 91 6.52 -0.22 -6.18
CA ASN A 91 7.85 0.08 -6.70
C ASN A 91 8.99 -0.22 -5.70
N LYS A 92 8.68 -0.77 -4.53
CA LYS A 92 9.64 -1.18 -3.49
C LYS A 92 10.60 -0.07 -3.04
N VAL A 93 10.15 1.19 -3.07
CA VAL A 93 10.92 2.32 -2.60
C VAL A 93 10.98 2.36 -1.07
N ASP A 94 11.89 3.19 -0.51
CA ASP A 94 11.92 3.45 0.93
C ASP A 94 10.60 4.05 1.39
N LEU A 95 9.82 3.26 2.14
CA LEU A 95 8.48 3.63 2.58
C LEU A 95 8.48 4.81 3.56
N LYS A 96 9.53 4.96 4.35
CA LYS A 96 9.64 6.09 5.29
C LYS A 96 9.82 7.40 4.53
N GLN A 97 10.68 7.39 3.51
CA GLN A 97 10.87 8.55 2.64
C GLN A 97 9.61 8.85 1.83
N ALA A 98 8.99 7.84 1.24
CA ALA A 98 7.73 7.98 0.51
C ALA A 98 6.63 8.57 1.40
N PHE A 99 6.48 8.07 2.62
CA PHE A 99 5.52 8.57 3.60
C PHE A 99 5.76 10.05 3.94
N ILE A 100 7.00 10.43 4.20
CA ILE A 100 7.38 11.83 4.48
C ILE A 100 7.08 12.71 3.26
N SER A 101 7.42 12.25 2.06
CA SER A 101 7.18 12.99 0.80
C SER A 101 5.68 13.20 0.52
N CYS A 102 4.83 12.28 0.98
CA CYS A 102 3.37 12.42 0.94
C CYS A 102 2.78 13.23 2.11
N GLY A 103 3.61 13.97 2.86
CA GLY A 103 3.19 14.88 3.92
C GLY A 103 3.30 14.32 5.34
N GLY A 104 3.86 13.12 5.54
CA GLY A 104 4.17 12.55 6.87
C GLY A 104 2.96 12.32 7.79
N ASN A 105 1.75 12.34 7.24
CA ASN A 105 0.51 12.17 7.97
C ASN A 105 -0.51 11.38 7.14
N VAL A 106 -1.39 10.67 7.81
CA VAL A 106 -2.46 9.88 7.18
C VAL A 106 -3.79 10.29 7.81
N SER A 107 -4.72 10.76 6.98
CA SER A 107 -6.09 11.03 7.43
C SER A 107 -6.78 9.71 7.83
N PRO A 108 -7.78 9.75 8.73
CA PRO A 108 -8.55 8.54 9.10
C PRO A 108 -9.21 7.86 7.89
N ARG A 109 -9.41 8.59 6.81
CA ARG A 109 -9.95 8.04 5.57
C ARG A 109 -8.88 7.30 4.76
N VAL A 110 -7.70 7.88 4.60
CA VAL A 110 -6.55 7.24 3.94
C VAL A 110 -6.17 5.96 4.69
N GLU A 111 -6.10 6.01 6.03
CA GLU A 111 -5.87 4.85 6.89
C GLU A 111 -6.87 3.71 6.59
N ARG A 112 -8.16 4.00 6.57
CA ARG A 112 -9.20 3.01 6.27
C ARG A 112 -9.09 2.44 4.85
N LEU A 113 -8.70 3.24 3.87
CA LEU A 113 -8.54 2.77 2.49
C LEU A 113 -7.34 1.82 2.37
N LEU A 114 -6.22 2.15 2.99
CA LEU A 114 -5.03 1.29 3.03
C LEU A 114 -5.30 -0.02 3.78
N LEU A 115 -6.03 0.03 4.91
CA LEU A 115 -6.43 -1.18 5.64
C LEU A 115 -7.32 -2.10 4.78
N ARG A 116 -8.31 -1.55 4.09
CA ARG A 116 -9.15 -2.34 3.18
C ARG A 116 -8.34 -2.99 2.07
N GLU A 117 -7.33 -2.30 1.57
CA GLU A 117 -6.44 -2.88 0.57
C GLU A 117 -5.64 -4.04 1.17
N ALA A 118 -5.05 -3.87 2.36
CA ALA A 118 -4.33 -4.94 3.06
C ALA A 118 -5.22 -6.16 3.34
N GLU A 119 -6.47 -5.97 3.74
CA GLU A 119 -7.42 -7.05 4.04
C GLU A 119 -7.79 -7.88 2.80
N ARG A 120 -7.77 -7.30 1.61
CA ARG A 120 -8.07 -7.99 0.35
C ARG A 120 -6.94 -8.90 -0.14
N LEU A 121 -5.71 -8.68 0.34
CA LEU A 121 -4.53 -9.39 -0.13
C LEU A 121 -4.45 -10.79 0.46
N ASP A 122 -4.24 -11.80 -0.41
CA ASP A 122 -4.05 -13.19 -0.02
C ASP A 122 -2.62 -13.43 0.46
N SER A 123 -2.48 -13.77 1.74
CA SER A 123 -1.17 -14.05 2.36
C SER A 123 -0.49 -15.34 1.86
N ARG A 124 -1.18 -16.17 1.08
CA ARG A 124 -0.59 -17.37 0.44
C ARG A 124 0.14 -17.04 -0.87
N ASN A 125 -0.15 -15.91 -1.48
CA ASN A 125 0.58 -15.39 -2.63
C ASN A 125 1.73 -14.53 -2.12
N LEU A 126 2.97 -14.86 -2.48
CA LEU A 126 4.18 -14.21 -1.96
C LEU A 126 4.22 -12.71 -2.25
N GLU A 127 3.82 -12.30 -3.44
CA GLU A 127 3.80 -10.89 -3.85
C GLU A 127 2.74 -10.09 -3.07
N GLN A 128 1.53 -10.65 -2.95
CA GLN A 128 0.46 -10.04 -2.16
C GLN A 128 0.78 -10.02 -0.66
N PHE A 129 1.44 -11.04 -0.16
CA PHE A 129 1.94 -11.11 1.21
C PHE A 129 2.94 -9.99 1.50
N SER A 130 3.94 -9.82 0.62
CA SER A 130 4.91 -8.71 0.73
C SER A 130 4.20 -7.36 0.73
N ARG A 131 3.31 -7.13 -0.22
CA ARG A 131 2.51 -5.90 -0.32
C ARG A 131 1.71 -5.62 0.95
N LYS A 132 1.06 -6.64 1.52
CA LYS A 132 0.29 -6.55 2.77
C LYS A 132 1.14 -6.11 3.95
N ILE A 133 2.31 -6.73 4.13
CA ILE A 133 3.25 -6.36 5.19
C ILE A 133 3.73 -4.92 5.01
N ARG A 134 4.05 -4.50 3.79
CA ARG A 134 4.50 -3.13 3.50
C ARG A 134 3.41 -2.10 3.79
N ILE A 135 2.13 -2.41 3.53
CA ILE A 135 1.01 -1.53 3.93
C ILE A 135 0.96 -1.39 5.46
N TYR A 136 1.01 -2.49 6.20
CA TYR A 136 0.99 -2.43 7.67
C TYR A 136 2.22 -1.71 8.23
N TYR A 137 3.40 -1.94 7.67
CA TYR A 137 4.60 -1.21 8.07
C TYR A 137 4.47 0.29 7.83
N MET A 138 3.94 0.71 6.68
CA MET A 138 3.68 2.12 6.41
C MET A 138 2.70 2.73 7.42
N LEU A 139 1.62 2.01 7.73
CA LEU A 139 0.65 2.44 8.74
C LEU A 139 1.26 2.49 10.15
N SER A 140 2.25 1.65 10.46
CA SER A 140 2.96 1.68 11.74
C SER A 140 3.78 2.95 11.95
N LEU A 141 4.14 3.67 10.89
CA LEU A 141 4.79 4.98 11.00
C LEU A 141 3.85 6.05 11.60
N VAL A 142 2.53 5.79 11.59
CA VAL A 142 1.50 6.65 12.18
C VAL A 142 1.05 6.13 13.55
N LYS A 143 0.82 4.81 13.63
CA LYS A 143 0.36 4.12 14.85
C LYS A 143 1.14 2.83 15.00
N GLU A 144 1.96 2.76 16.02
CA GLU A 144 2.84 1.61 16.32
C GLU A 144 2.09 0.28 16.40
N THR A 145 0.81 0.29 16.79
CA THR A 145 -0.04 -0.91 16.85
C THR A 145 -0.14 -1.68 15.53
N TYR A 146 0.08 -1.02 14.39
CA TYR A 146 0.11 -1.71 13.09
C TYR A 146 1.36 -2.56 12.87
N MET A 147 2.40 -2.38 13.69
CA MET A 147 3.54 -3.28 13.68
C MET A 147 3.16 -4.68 14.15
N ASP A 148 2.23 -4.79 15.09
CA ASP A 148 1.67 -6.09 15.54
C ASP A 148 0.99 -6.81 14.37
N ASN A 149 0.27 -6.08 13.51
CA ASN A 149 -0.33 -6.66 12.30
C ASN A 149 0.72 -7.22 11.32
N CYS A 150 1.90 -6.60 11.23
CA CYS A 150 3.01 -7.15 10.45
C CYS A 150 3.46 -8.51 11.03
N PHE A 151 3.73 -8.56 12.32
CA PHE A 151 4.20 -9.78 12.99
C PHE A 151 3.15 -10.88 12.99
N ASP A 152 1.89 -10.56 13.24
CA ASP A 152 0.78 -11.52 13.18
C ASP A 152 0.62 -12.10 11.77
N THR A 153 0.74 -11.27 10.74
CA THR A 153 0.66 -11.73 9.35
C THR A 153 1.81 -12.69 9.01
N ILE A 154 3.03 -12.38 9.46
CA ILE A 154 4.22 -13.23 9.29
C ILE A 154 4.07 -14.52 10.08
N GLY A 155 3.72 -14.42 11.36
CA GLY A 155 3.54 -15.56 12.26
C GLY A 155 2.49 -16.55 11.73
N LYS A 156 1.36 -16.02 11.24
CA LYS A 156 0.32 -16.85 10.62
C LYS A 156 0.81 -17.56 9.37
N ALA A 157 1.51 -16.88 8.47
CA ALA A 157 2.03 -17.48 7.25
C ALA A 157 3.05 -18.59 7.56
N VAL A 158 3.91 -18.41 8.58
CA VAL A 158 4.86 -19.42 9.04
C VAL A 158 4.13 -20.61 9.62
N LEU A 159 3.14 -20.40 10.48
CA LEU A 159 2.32 -21.47 11.08
C LEU A 159 1.56 -22.26 10.01
N ASP A 160 0.86 -21.56 9.12
CA ASP A 160 0.10 -22.21 8.05
C ASP A 160 0.99 -23.08 7.17
N THR A 161 2.22 -22.62 6.87
CA THR A 161 3.21 -23.38 6.09
C THR A 161 3.75 -24.58 6.89
N ALA A 162 4.07 -24.39 8.16
CA ALA A 162 4.61 -25.45 9.01
C ALA A 162 3.59 -26.56 9.28
N VAL A 163 2.31 -26.21 9.43
CA VAL A 163 1.24 -27.16 9.75
C VAL A 163 0.66 -27.85 8.51
N ALA A 164 0.74 -27.22 7.32
CA ALA A 164 0.17 -27.76 6.08
C ALA A 164 0.75 -29.12 5.66
N GLY A 165 1.93 -29.52 6.18
CA GLY A 165 2.56 -30.82 5.94
C GLY A 165 2.52 -31.78 7.13
N LEU A 166 1.92 -31.36 8.24
CA LEU A 166 1.87 -32.19 9.46
C LEU A 166 0.56 -33.00 9.48
N GLU A 167 0.62 -34.23 9.03
CA GLU A 167 -0.38 -35.23 9.39
C GLU A 167 -0.17 -35.65 10.87
N CYS A 168 -0.79 -34.92 11.78
CA CYS A 168 -0.86 -35.38 13.17
C CYS A 168 -1.76 -36.60 13.24
N SER A 169 -1.18 -37.81 13.19
CA SER A 169 -1.92 -39.01 13.55
C SER A 169 -2.26 -38.93 15.05
N ARG A 170 -3.55 -39.02 15.39
CA ARG A 170 -4.03 -39.02 16.78
C ARG A 170 -3.61 -40.27 17.58
N GLU A 171 -3.08 -41.27 16.89
CA GLU A 171 -2.55 -42.48 17.48
C GLU A 171 -1.04 -42.57 17.35
N THR A 172 -0.31 -41.86 18.21
CA THR A 172 1.11 -42.09 18.40
C THR A 172 1.30 -43.30 19.31
N LYS A 173 1.60 -44.45 18.74
CA LYS A 173 2.18 -45.56 19.53
C LYS A 173 3.61 -45.17 19.89
N LEU A 174 3.83 -44.83 21.15
CA LEU A 174 5.20 -44.62 21.65
C LEU A 174 5.95 -45.94 21.53
N SER A 175 6.92 -46.02 20.65
CA SER A 175 7.74 -47.21 20.39
C SER A 175 8.92 -47.36 21.38
N LYS A 176 9.17 -46.32 22.19
CA LYS A 176 10.27 -46.28 23.13
C LYS A 176 9.80 -45.73 24.48
N GLU A 177 10.35 -46.27 25.57
CA GLU A 177 10.09 -45.78 26.93
C GLU A 177 10.84 -44.47 27.21
N GLU A 178 11.98 -44.27 26.56
CA GLU A 178 12.80 -43.07 26.65
C GLU A 178 13.27 -42.61 25.26
N SER A 179 13.27 -41.33 25.03
CA SER A 179 13.85 -40.67 23.85
C SER A 179 14.80 -39.55 24.29
N ILE A 180 16.02 -39.60 23.80
CA ILE A 180 17.04 -38.58 24.08
C ILE A 180 17.41 -37.88 22.76
N VAL A 181 17.33 -36.58 22.74
CA VAL A 181 17.77 -35.73 21.63
C VAL A 181 18.89 -34.84 22.09
N ARG A 182 20.02 -34.86 21.36
CA ARG A 182 21.18 -34.01 21.61
C ARG A 182 21.40 -33.07 20.42
N LEU A 183 21.59 -31.80 20.69
CA LEU A 183 21.69 -30.76 19.65
C LEU A 183 22.92 -29.88 19.90
N PRO A 184 23.60 -29.45 18.83
CA PRO A 184 24.63 -28.42 18.93
C PRO A 184 24.00 -27.04 19.19
N VAL A 185 24.75 -26.09 19.69
CA VAL A 185 24.37 -24.68 19.70
C VAL A 185 24.58 -24.09 18.32
N ARG A 186 23.61 -23.33 17.84
CA ARG A 186 23.74 -22.54 16.64
C ARG A 186 24.32 -21.17 16.95
N VAL A 187 25.47 -20.85 16.38
CA VAL A 187 26.08 -19.52 16.44
C VAL A 187 25.87 -18.82 15.11
N ASN A 188 25.28 -17.64 15.15
CA ASN A 188 25.13 -16.79 13.99
C ASN A 188 26.34 -15.89 13.85
N TRP A 189 27.09 -16.04 12.75
CA TRP A 189 28.30 -15.27 12.46
C TRP A 189 28.04 -14.05 11.58
N GLY A 190 26.92 -14.03 10.85
CA GLY A 190 26.56 -12.90 10.01
C GLY A 190 25.20 -13.05 9.34
N GLY A 191 24.60 -11.92 9.01
CA GLY A 191 23.38 -11.84 8.24
C GLY A 191 22.09 -12.18 8.98
N GLY A 192 22.09 -12.28 10.31
CA GLY A 192 20.99 -12.83 11.10
C GLY A 192 19.64 -12.11 11.02
N TRP A 193 19.55 -10.95 10.46
CA TRP A 193 18.29 -10.25 10.21
C TRP A 193 17.97 -10.08 8.72
N SER A 194 18.90 -10.46 7.85
CA SER A 194 18.68 -10.37 6.41
C SER A 194 17.66 -11.38 5.90
N ASP A 195 17.35 -12.42 6.65
CA ASP A 195 16.35 -13.45 6.36
C ASP A 195 14.95 -13.11 6.88
N THR A 196 14.75 -11.91 7.43
CA THR A 196 13.47 -11.48 7.99
C THR A 196 12.65 -10.70 6.96
N PRO A 197 11.37 -11.05 6.73
CA PRO A 197 10.47 -10.25 5.91
C PRO A 197 10.26 -8.83 6.50
N PRO A 198 10.03 -7.83 5.65
CA PRO A 198 9.93 -7.89 4.18
C PRO A 198 11.27 -7.88 3.44
N TYR A 199 12.40 -7.62 4.12
CA TYR A 199 13.72 -7.43 3.50
C TYR A 199 14.13 -8.63 2.64
N CYS A 200 14.05 -9.85 3.20
CA CYS A 200 14.47 -11.05 2.47
C CYS A 200 13.61 -11.34 1.23
N MET A 201 12.36 -10.89 1.22
CA MET A 201 11.45 -11.09 0.09
C MET A 201 11.75 -10.14 -1.07
N GLU A 202 12.37 -9.00 -0.79
CA GLU A 202 12.67 -7.95 -1.78
C GLU A 202 14.11 -8.02 -2.27
N HIS A 203 15.03 -8.38 -1.38
CA HIS A 203 16.48 -8.28 -1.63
C HIS A 203 17.18 -9.63 -1.54
N GLY A 204 16.47 -10.67 -1.13
CA GLY A 204 17.08 -11.92 -0.67
C GLY A 204 17.76 -11.78 0.68
N GLY A 205 17.97 -12.91 1.37
CA GLY A 205 18.66 -12.94 2.65
C GLY A 205 19.76 -13.98 2.64
N THR A 206 20.90 -13.67 3.26
CA THR A 206 21.99 -14.63 3.44
C THR A 206 22.39 -14.65 4.90
N VAL A 207 22.36 -15.84 5.50
CA VAL A 207 22.75 -16.06 6.91
C VAL A 207 23.85 -17.08 6.98
N LEU A 208 24.92 -16.73 7.68
CA LEU A 208 26.01 -17.65 7.98
C LEU A 208 25.88 -18.12 9.43
N ASN A 209 25.56 -19.41 9.59
CA ASN A 209 25.46 -20.05 10.89
C ASN A 209 26.47 -21.20 11.01
N ALA A 210 26.95 -21.43 12.19
CA ALA A 210 27.74 -22.60 12.53
C ALA A 210 27.06 -23.42 13.66
N ALA A 211 27.06 -24.73 13.50
CA ALA A 211 26.75 -25.66 14.59
C ALA A 211 28.00 -25.89 15.43
N VAL A 212 27.92 -25.57 16.70
CA VAL A 212 29.09 -25.61 17.60
C VAL A 212 28.88 -26.61 18.75
N LEU A 213 29.87 -27.45 19.02
CA LEU A 213 29.94 -28.29 20.19
C LEU A 213 30.71 -27.56 21.29
N LEU A 214 30.37 -27.80 22.55
CA LEU A 214 31.10 -27.30 23.70
C LEU A 214 32.03 -28.41 24.21
N ASP A 215 33.32 -28.19 24.14
CA ASP A 215 34.34 -29.19 24.51
C ASP A 215 34.09 -30.57 23.86
N GLY A 216 33.68 -30.58 22.60
CA GLY A 216 33.37 -31.78 21.84
C GLY A 216 32.02 -32.44 22.16
N ASN A 217 31.21 -31.86 23.04
CA ASN A 217 29.91 -32.37 23.46
C ASN A 217 28.76 -31.53 22.94
N TYR A 218 27.60 -32.14 22.77
CA TYR A 218 26.33 -31.45 22.46
C TYR A 218 25.86 -30.74 23.74
N PRO A 219 25.79 -29.39 23.73
CA PRO A 219 25.42 -28.64 24.94
C PRO A 219 23.91 -28.61 25.23
N ILE A 220 23.09 -29.03 24.28
CA ILE A 220 21.64 -29.08 24.45
C ILE A 220 21.24 -30.55 24.47
N GLU A 221 20.59 -30.96 25.53
CA GLU A 221 20.01 -32.30 25.67
C GLU A 221 18.55 -32.20 26.12
N ALA A 222 17.67 -32.92 25.44
CA ALA A 222 16.25 -33.06 25.81
C ALA A 222 15.97 -34.56 26.00
N ILE A 223 15.38 -34.90 27.14
CA ILE A 223 15.00 -36.26 27.50
C ILE A 223 13.48 -36.30 27.70
N ALA A 224 12.82 -37.17 26.97
CA ALA A 224 11.40 -37.49 27.18
C ALA A 224 11.26 -38.92 27.64
N ARG A 225 10.55 -39.16 28.74
CA ARG A 225 10.27 -40.48 29.32
C ARG A 225 8.76 -40.69 29.43
N ARG A 226 8.32 -41.93 29.16
CA ARG A 226 6.98 -42.33 29.44
C ARG A 226 6.78 -42.38 30.96
N ILE A 227 5.71 -41.77 31.44
CA ILE A 227 5.26 -41.88 32.83
C ILE A 227 4.02 -42.77 32.86
N GLU A 228 3.96 -43.70 33.80
CA GLU A 228 2.76 -44.44 34.10
C GLU A 228 1.79 -43.50 34.82
N GLY A 229 0.58 -43.34 34.28
CA GLY A 229 -0.50 -42.54 34.88
C GLY A 229 -1.42 -43.36 35.73
#